data_2428945cfab32400e7b60168fdee80c9
#
_entry.id   2428945cfab32400e7b60168fdee80c9
#
_cell.length_a   1.000
_cell.length_b   1.000
_cell.length_c   1.000
_cell.angle_alpha   90.00
_cell.angle_beta   90.00
_cell.angle_gamma   90.00
#
_symmetry.space_group_name_H-M   'P 1'
#
loop_
_entity.id
_entity.type
_entity.pdbx_description
1 polymer ?
#
loop_
_entity_poly.entity_id
_entity_poly.type
_entity_poly.pdbx_seq_one_letter_code
_entity_poly.pdbx_strand_id
1 'polypeptide(L)'
;SSRASMLSSRAAAAPRAVSRFASRLAPAGRRFSTQVADEPAEGVRQHPAMASSLTAIGTRDIFDADHDMFRELARSFFENEVAPFHAEWEAAGEVPRELWTKAGELGLLSNMVPEEYGGLGLDCKYPAIMWEEQSYSGCTGPGFAMHSDIVAPYITNYGTEEQKSRILPKLVSGEWIGALAMTEPGAGSDFANIKTTAKKDGDDYIINGSKVFITNGWLCDVVIVCAKTDSAKGAHGVSLFLVEEGMAGFQKGKKLKKMGMKAQDTAELFFEDLRVPASAMLGPENKGFYCVMQELPQERLLIGDMGVAAAEAVFEWTKDYTMDRKAFKGSLSDLQTVKHKLAEMKTEVTVARSFMDQCIQLHSEHRLDTNMASMAKYYGSDLQSKIANDGVQLHGGWGYMWEYPVCRAYVDARVQSIYGGANEIMKEVIGRSIVSTK
;
A
#
# COMPACT_ATOMS: atom_id res chain seq x y z
N SER A 1 31.23 27.03 27.75
CA SER A 1 31.09 25.75 28.44
C SER A 1 29.63 25.41 28.66
N SER A 2 29.19 24.26 28.28
CA SER A 2 27.84 23.63 28.39
C SER A 2 26.93 23.71 27.16
N ARG A 3 27.24 22.88 26.15
CA ARG A 3 26.27 22.39 25.18
C ARG A 3 26.81 21.14 24.45
N ALA A 4 27.25 20.14 25.21
CA ALA A 4 27.74 18.87 24.63
C ALA A 4 27.41 17.67 25.52
N SER A 5 26.14 17.50 25.94
CA SER A 5 25.75 16.31 26.71
C SER A 5 24.27 15.90 26.58
N MET A 6 23.69 16.00 25.36
CA MET A 6 22.32 15.48 25.12
C MET A 6 22.16 14.69 23.81
N LEU A 7 23.19 13.99 23.37
CA LEU A 7 23.11 13.15 22.15
C LEU A 7 23.51 11.66 22.38
N SER A 8 23.45 11.15 23.60
CA SER A 8 23.89 9.77 23.88
C SER A 8 22.84 8.82 24.47
N SER A 9 21.52 9.04 24.29
CA SER A 9 20.51 8.18 24.91
C SER A 9 19.44 7.61 23.96
N ARG A 10 19.68 7.58 22.64
CA ARG A 10 18.72 6.97 21.68
C ARG A 10 19.20 5.70 20.97
N ALA A 11 20.30 5.10 21.36
CA ALA A 11 20.85 3.91 20.70
C ALA A 11 20.51 2.56 21.39
N ALA A 12 19.58 2.51 22.34
CA ALA A 12 19.34 1.30 23.14
C ALA A 12 17.98 0.60 22.90
N ALA A 13 17.17 1.02 21.91
CA ALA A 13 15.83 0.42 21.69
C ALA A 13 15.81 -0.73 20.66
N ALA A 14 16.85 -0.90 19.86
CA ALA A 14 16.89 -1.92 18.79
C ALA A 14 16.83 -3.39 19.25
N PRO A 15 17.41 -3.81 20.41
CA PRO A 15 17.46 -5.25 20.73
C PRO A 15 16.12 -5.90 21.06
N ARG A 16 15.08 -5.13 21.40
CA ARG A 16 13.78 -5.69 21.84
C ARG A 16 12.84 -6.06 20.68
N ALA A 17 12.90 -5.36 19.57
CA ALA A 17 12.07 -5.67 18.39
C ALA A 17 12.54 -6.99 17.74
N VAL A 18 13.85 -7.16 17.58
CA VAL A 18 14.46 -8.36 17.01
C VAL A 18 14.11 -9.64 17.80
N SER A 19 14.08 -9.58 19.14
CA SER A 19 13.71 -10.74 19.95
C SER A 19 12.23 -11.13 19.79
N ARG A 20 11.34 -10.22 19.40
CA ARG A 20 9.93 -10.52 19.14
C ARG A 20 9.72 -11.23 17.79
N PHE A 21 10.51 -10.89 16.76
CA PHE A 21 10.45 -11.63 15.48
C PHE A 21 11.05 -13.01 15.59
N ALA A 22 12.19 -13.18 16.24
CA ALA A 22 12.83 -14.47 16.42
C ALA A 22 11.98 -15.48 17.24
N SER A 23 11.18 -15.01 18.21
CA SER A 23 10.29 -15.88 19.00
C SER A 23 9.02 -16.31 18.24
N ARG A 24 8.64 -15.63 17.16
CA ARG A 24 7.48 -15.97 16.30
C ARG A 24 7.85 -16.90 15.14
N LEU A 25 9.14 -17.07 14.84
CA LEU A 25 9.67 -17.95 13.79
C LEU A 25 9.99 -19.38 14.28
N ALA A 26 9.42 -19.84 15.40
CA ALA A 26 9.63 -21.21 15.86
C ALA A 26 9.01 -22.22 14.87
N PRO A 27 9.78 -23.22 14.38
CA PRO A 27 9.54 -23.90 13.13
C PRO A 27 8.47 -24.98 13.21
N ALA A 28 7.48 -24.95 12.33
CA ALA A 28 6.83 -26.14 11.84
C ALA A 28 7.80 -26.80 10.85
N GLY A 29 8.47 -27.86 11.27
CA GLY A 29 9.57 -28.45 10.53
C GLY A 29 9.19 -28.99 9.16
N ARG A 30 9.77 -28.40 8.11
CA ARG A 30 10.13 -29.07 6.87
C ARG A 30 11.42 -28.44 6.35
N ARG A 31 12.50 -29.28 6.35
CA ARG A 31 13.76 -28.94 5.69
C ARG A 31 13.50 -28.96 4.17
N PHE A 32 13.57 -27.83 3.52
CA PHE A 32 13.80 -27.77 2.07
C PHE A 32 15.32 -27.78 1.86
N SER A 33 15.82 -28.82 1.20
CA SER A 33 17.18 -28.88 0.71
C SER A 33 17.23 -28.04 -0.58
N THR A 34 17.53 -26.76 -0.45
CA THR A 34 18.09 -25.99 -1.54
C THR A 34 19.59 -26.17 -1.52
N GLN A 35 20.19 -26.54 -2.66
CA GLN A 35 21.63 -26.40 -2.83
C GLN A 35 21.95 -24.92 -2.66
N VAL A 36 22.53 -24.58 -1.52
CA VAL A 36 23.03 -23.25 -1.22
C VAL A 36 24.18 -23.02 -2.18
N ALA A 37 24.04 -22.12 -3.15
CA ALA A 37 25.19 -21.51 -3.79
C ALA A 37 26.03 -20.87 -2.67
N ASP A 38 27.34 -21.03 -2.71
CA ASP A 38 28.28 -20.52 -1.69
C ASP A 38 27.82 -19.13 -1.22
N GLU A 39 27.55 -19.00 0.08
CA GLU A 39 27.14 -17.73 0.68
C GLU A 39 28.21 -16.68 0.37
N PRO A 40 27.81 -15.49 -0.14
CA PRO A 40 28.77 -14.41 -0.31
C PRO A 40 29.34 -14.04 1.05
N ALA A 41 30.62 -13.72 1.10
CA ALA A 41 31.27 -13.25 2.31
C ALA A 41 30.47 -12.11 2.95
N GLU A 42 30.38 -12.12 4.29
CA GLU A 42 29.60 -11.17 5.09
C GLU A 42 29.82 -9.74 4.60
N GLY A 43 28.75 -9.05 4.18
CA GLY A 43 28.78 -7.67 3.67
C GLY A 43 28.96 -7.51 2.14
N VAL A 44 29.09 -8.59 1.37
CA VAL A 44 29.19 -8.51 -0.09
C VAL A 44 27.89 -8.92 -0.75
N ARG A 45 27.14 -7.96 -1.30
CA ARG A 45 25.97 -8.25 -2.13
C ARG A 45 26.38 -8.89 -3.46
N GLN A 46 25.52 -9.77 -3.99
CA GLN A 46 25.78 -10.41 -5.29
C GLN A 46 26.03 -9.38 -6.38
N HIS A 47 27.01 -9.66 -7.23
CA HIS A 47 27.23 -8.84 -8.41
C HIS A 47 25.96 -8.83 -9.28
N PRO A 48 25.50 -7.67 -9.80
CA PRO A 48 24.24 -7.54 -10.56
C PRO A 48 24.12 -8.53 -11.73
N ALA A 49 25.22 -8.86 -12.39
CA ALA A 49 25.25 -9.84 -13.49
C ALA A 49 24.97 -11.29 -13.05
N MET A 50 25.08 -11.57 -11.75
CA MET A 50 24.85 -12.91 -11.15
C MET A 50 23.55 -12.97 -10.34
N ALA A 51 22.81 -11.84 -10.23
CA ALA A 51 21.56 -11.80 -9.48
C ALA A 51 20.51 -12.68 -10.17
N SER A 52 19.91 -13.59 -9.42
CA SER A 52 18.86 -14.50 -9.90
C SER A 52 17.51 -13.81 -10.10
N SER A 53 17.27 -12.68 -9.44
CA SER A 53 16.07 -11.88 -9.55
C SER A 53 16.37 -10.39 -9.40
N LEU A 54 15.42 -9.53 -9.72
CA LEU A 54 15.56 -8.07 -9.55
C LEU A 54 15.74 -7.67 -8.09
N THR A 55 15.09 -8.38 -7.17
CA THR A 55 15.22 -8.15 -5.73
C THR A 55 16.59 -8.52 -5.17
N ALA A 56 17.34 -9.37 -5.88
CA ALA A 56 18.70 -9.76 -5.53
C ALA A 56 19.79 -8.83 -6.10
N ILE A 57 19.42 -7.79 -6.84
CA ILE A 57 20.40 -6.81 -7.38
C ILE A 57 21.05 -6.08 -6.21
N GLY A 58 22.39 -6.16 -6.14
CA GLY A 58 23.20 -5.58 -5.07
C GLY A 58 23.25 -4.04 -5.02
N THR A 59 22.28 -3.36 -5.65
CA THR A 59 22.13 -1.89 -5.64
C THR A 59 21.16 -1.40 -4.58
N ARG A 60 20.46 -2.31 -3.86
CA ARG A 60 19.48 -1.94 -2.83
C ARG A 60 20.15 -1.93 -1.46
N ASP A 61 20.67 -0.78 -1.06
CA ASP A 61 21.39 -0.62 0.22
C ASP A 61 20.51 -0.03 1.34
N ILE A 62 19.22 0.17 1.07
CA ILE A 62 18.29 0.78 2.03
C ILE A 62 17.83 -0.19 3.13
N PHE A 63 18.01 -1.49 2.94
CA PHE A 63 17.60 -2.54 3.87
C PHE A 63 18.81 -3.17 4.56
N ASP A 64 18.63 -3.59 5.81
CA ASP A 64 19.58 -4.33 6.63
C ASP A 64 19.07 -5.75 6.93
N ALA A 65 19.79 -6.50 7.77
CA ALA A 65 19.45 -7.88 8.11
C ALA A 65 18.09 -8.03 8.80
N ASP A 66 17.65 -7.06 9.60
CA ASP A 66 16.34 -7.11 10.27
C ASP A 66 15.21 -6.92 9.24
N HIS A 67 15.42 -6.06 8.25
CA HIS A 67 14.51 -5.89 7.12
C HIS A 67 14.44 -7.15 6.26
N ASP A 68 15.57 -7.85 6.04
CA ASP A 68 15.60 -9.10 5.27
C ASP A 68 14.81 -10.21 6.00
N MET A 69 14.95 -10.34 7.32
CA MET A 69 14.14 -11.27 8.11
C MET A 69 12.64 -10.95 8.05
N PHE A 70 12.28 -9.69 8.11
CA PHE A 70 10.88 -9.28 7.97
C PHE A 70 10.34 -9.56 6.57
N ARG A 71 11.16 -9.39 5.53
CA ARG A 71 10.83 -9.73 4.15
C ARG A 71 10.53 -11.24 3.99
N GLU A 72 11.34 -12.09 4.58
CA GLU A 72 11.10 -13.54 4.57
C GLU A 72 9.78 -13.90 5.26
N LEU A 73 9.46 -13.26 6.39
CA LEU A 73 8.19 -13.45 7.09
C LEU A 73 7.02 -13.02 6.21
N ALA A 74 7.08 -11.81 5.62
CA ALA A 74 6.04 -11.29 4.76
C ALA A 74 5.84 -12.17 3.51
N ARG A 75 6.91 -12.56 2.84
CA ARG A 75 6.89 -13.47 1.70
C ARG A 75 6.24 -14.79 2.04
N SER A 76 6.69 -15.44 3.13
CA SER A 76 6.11 -16.70 3.59
C SER A 76 4.63 -16.59 3.88
N PHE A 77 4.19 -15.48 4.46
CA PHE A 77 2.77 -15.22 4.69
C PHE A 77 1.99 -15.14 3.36
N PHE A 78 2.44 -14.36 2.39
CA PHE A 78 1.75 -14.26 1.10
C PHE A 78 1.76 -15.57 0.32
N GLU A 79 2.85 -16.32 0.34
CA GLU A 79 2.97 -17.61 -0.37
C GLU A 79 2.10 -18.72 0.25
N ASN A 80 1.96 -18.76 1.58
CA ASN A 80 1.28 -19.85 2.24
C ASN A 80 -0.16 -19.54 2.66
N GLU A 81 -0.46 -18.28 2.99
CA GLU A 81 -1.74 -17.90 3.58
C GLU A 81 -2.62 -17.10 2.61
N VAL A 82 -2.05 -16.55 1.52
CA VAL A 82 -2.79 -15.71 0.58
C VAL A 82 -2.87 -16.35 -0.81
N ALA A 83 -1.73 -16.67 -1.42
CA ALA A 83 -1.70 -17.13 -2.80
C ALA A 83 -2.54 -18.40 -3.07
N PRO A 84 -2.56 -19.43 -2.20
CA PRO A 84 -3.33 -20.65 -2.45
C PRO A 84 -4.85 -20.42 -2.48
N PHE A 85 -5.33 -19.37 -1.81
CA PHE A 85 -6.77 -19.09 -1.63
C PHE A 85 -7.23 -17.89 -2.47
N HIS A 86 -6.33 -17.15 -3.09
CA HIS A 86 -6.64 -15.87 -3.74
C HIS A 86 -7.69 -15.99 -4.86
N ALA A 87 -7.68 -17.08 -5.64
CA ALA A 87 -8.65 -17.32 -6.70
C ALA A 87 -10.09 -17.50 -6.15
N GLU A 88 -10.23 -18.14 -4.99
CA GLU A 88 -11.51 -18.27 -4.29
C GLU A 88 -12.00 -16.89 -3.82
N TRP A 89 -11.11 -16.07 -3.25
CA TRP A 89 -11.45 -14.73 -2.81
C TRP A 89 -11.78 -13.78 -3.97
N GLU A 90 -11.15 -13.96 -5.13
CA GLU A 90 -11.55 -13.23 -6.35
C GLU A 90 -13.01 -13.53 -6.75
N ALA A 91 -13.44 -14.78 -6.58
CA ALA A 91 -14.82 -15.15 -6.84
C ALA A 91 -15.80 -14.62 -5.79
N ALA A 92 -15.39 -14.56 -4.51
CA ALA A 92 -16.17 -14.00 -3.41
C ALA A 92 -16.24 -12.46 -3.45
N GLY A 93 -15.19 -11.82 -3.99
CA GLY A 93 -15.04 -10.36 -4.03
C GLY A 93 -14.60 -9.75 -2.69
N GLU A 94 -14.00 -10.55 -1.81
CA GLU A 94 -13.45 -10.14 -0.53
C GLU A 94 -12.48 -11.19 0.01
N VAL A 95 -11.61 -10.79 0.92
CA VAL A 95 -10.77 -11.69 1.72
C VAL A 95 -11.45 -11.99 3.06
N PRO A 96 -11.25 -13.19 3.65
CA PRO A 96 -11.85 -13.52 4.94
C PRO A 96 -11.24 -12.72 6.10
N ARG A 97 -12.03 -12.44 7.13
CA ARG A 97 -11.57 -11.66 8.30
C ARG A 97 -10.44 -12.35 9.07
N GLU A 98 -10.43 -13.67 9.08
CA GLU A 98 -9.40 -14.49 9.71
C GLU A 98 -8.01 -14.19 9.16
N LEU A 99 -7.90 -13.80 7.90
CA LEU A 99 -6.63 -13.39 7.30
C LEU A 99 -6.07 -12.13 7.95
N TRP A 100 -6.95 -11.19 8.30
CA TRP A 100 -6.56 -9.94 8.99
C TRP A 100 -6.02 -10.22 10.39
N THR A 101 -6.73 -11.03 11.18
CA THR A 101 -6.29 -11.44 12.51
C THR A 101 -4.94 -12.17 12.44
N LYS A 102 -4.79 -13.09 11.49
CA LYS A 102 -3.54 -13.83 11.28
C LYS A 102 -2.37 -12.92 10.92
N ALA A 103 -2.61 -11.93 10.04
CA ALA A 103 -1.59 -10.93 9.70
C ALA A 103 -1.22 -10.06 10.92
N GLY A 104 -2.20 -9.67 11.73
CA GLY A 104 -1.97 -8.93 12.98
C GLY A 104 -1.16 -9.73 14.00
N GLU A 105 -1.46 -11.01 14.20
CA GLU A 105 -0.70 -11.91 15.10
C GLU A 105 0.79 -12.02 14.71
N LEU A 106 1.08 -11.94 13.41
CA LEU A 106 2.44 -11.97 12.87
C LEU A 106 3.13 -10.60 12.90
N GLY A 107 2.43 -9.51 13.27
CA GLY A 107 2.95 -8.15 13.27
C GLY A 107 3.11 -7.56 11.86
N LEU A 108 2.32 -8.03 10.90
CA LEU A 108 2.34 -7.55 9.51
C LEU A 108 1.41 -6.36 9.27
N LEU A 109 0.54 -6.03 10.24
CA LEU A 109 -0.39 -4.89 10.14
C LEU A 109 0.08 -3.73 10.99
N SER A 110 -0.11 -2.51 10.48
CA SER A 110 0.06 -1.25 11.21
C SER A 110 1.37 -1.18 12.02
N ASN A 111 2.45 -1.70 11.44
CA ASN A 111 3.73 -1.91 12.13
C ASN A 111 4.46 -0.61 12.49
N MET A 112 4.11 0.55 11.89
CA MET A 112 4.60 1.88 12.28
C MET A 112 3.88 2.44 13.53
N VAL A 113 2.73 1.88 13.93
CA VAL A 113 2.03 2.34 15.13
C VAL A 113 2.94 2.19 16.35
N PRO A 114 3.02 3.22 17.24
CA PRO A 114 3.86 3.17 18.44
C PRO A 114 3.55 1.98 19.36
N GLU A 115 4.59 1.48 20.06
CA GLU A 115 4.47 0.36 20.98
C GLU A 115 3.43 0.58 22.10
N GLU A 116 3.25 1.82 22.54
CA GLU A 116 2.26 2.18 23.57
C GLU A 116 0.81 1.90 23.16
N TYR A 117 0.54 1.86 21.83
CA TYR A 117 -0.77 1.48 21.26
C TYR A 117 -0.76 0.07 20.66
N GLY A 118 0.20 -0.77 21.03
CA GLY A 118 0.28 -2.17 20.63
C GLY A 118 0.98 -2.43 19.29
N GLY A 119 1.45 -1.40 18.59
CA GLY A 119 2.24 -1.51 17.37
C GLY A 119 3.69 -1.93 17.62
N LEU A 120 4.52 -1.86 16.60
CA LEU A 120 5.95 -2.21 16.68
C LEU A 120 6.85 -0.97 16.65
N GLY A 121 6.31 0.21 16.31
CA GLY A 121 7.06 1.45 16.22
C GLY A 121 8.17 1.44 15.17
N LEU A 122 7.99 0.66 14.10
CA LEU A 122 8.97 0.50 13.03
C LEU A 122 8.96 1.68 12.07
N ASP A 123 10.04 1.85 11.31
CA ASP A 123 10.11 2.88 10.28
C ASP A 123 9.38 2.46 8.97
N CYS A 124 9.27 3.38 8.02
CA CYS A 124 8.51 3.17 6.78
C CYS A 124 9.12 2.14 5.82
N LYS A 125 10.32 1.61 6.07
CA LYS A 125 10.93 0.56 5.25
C LYS A 125 10.22 -0.78 5.44
N TYR A 126 9.68 -1.03 6.63
CA TYR A 126 8.91 -2.25 6.90
C TYR A 126 7.58 -2.29 6.14
N PRO A 127 6.73 -1.23 6.15
CA PRO A 127 5.61 -1.15 5.22
C PRO A 127 6.00 -1.31 3.75
N ALA A 128 7.10 -0.70 3.31
CA ALA A 128 7.57 -0.83 1.92
C ALA A 128 7.84 -2.30 1.56
N ILE A 129 8.41 -3.09 2.46
CA ILE A 129 8.57 -4.54 2.28
C ILE A 129 7.21 -5.23 2.12
N MET A 130 6.21 -4.86 2.93
CA MET A 130 4.86 -5.41 2.80
C MET A 130 4.24 -5.09 1.43
N TRP A 131 4.39 -3.86 0.94
CA TRP A 131 3.90 -3.45 -0.38
C TRP A 131 4.56 -4.25 -1.51
N GLU A 132 5.87 -4.43 -1.40
CA GLU A 132 6.66 -5.21 -2.36
C GLU A 132 6.26 -6.69 -2.36
N GLU A 133 6.27 -7.36 -1.21
CA GLU A 133 6.01 -8.80 -1.14
C GLU A 133 4.56 -9.13 -1.53
N GLN A 134 3.59 -8.31 -1.18
CA GLN A 134 2.22 -8.44 -1.69
C GLN A 134 2.18 -8.33 -3.21
N SER A 135 2.88 -7.36 -3.76
CA SER A 135 2.91 -7.12 -5.22
C SER A 135 3.64 -8.24 -5.96
N TYR A 136 4.75 -8.75 -5.40
CA TYR A 136 5.48 -9.90 -5.98
C TYR A 136 4.64 -11.17 -5.99
N SER A 137 3.80 -11.39 -5.01
CA SER A 137 2.88 -12.53 -4.98
C SER A 137 1.77 -12.45 -6.05
N GLY A 138 1.51 -11.27 -6.60
CA GLY A 138 0.39 -11.02 -7.49
C GLY A 138 -0.98 -11.11 -6.80
N CYS A 139 -1.03 -11.06 -5.47
CA CYS A 139 -2.23 -11.21 -4.66
C CYS A 139 -2.75 -9.86 -4.18
N THR A 140 -3.59 -9.23 -4.97
CA THR A 140 -4.12 -7.87 -4.74
C THR A 140 -5.36 -7.83 -3.83
N GLY A 141 -5.78 -8.98 -3.28
CA GLY A 141 -7.00 -9.09 -2.44
C GLY A 141 -6.92 -8.36 -1.11
N PRO A 142 -5.89 -8.61 -0.27
CA PRO A 142 -5.81 -7.98 1.03
C PRO A 142 -5.60 -6.46 0.94
N GLY A 143 -6.53 -5.68 1.52
CA GLY A 143 -6.43 -4.22 1.56
C GLY A 143 -5.55 -3.71 2.71
N PHE A 144 -4.44 -4.41 2.99
CA PHE A 144 -3.56 -4.14 4.14
C PHE A 144 -2.94 -2.75 4.09
N ALA A 145 -2.48 -2.31 2.91
CA ALA A 145 -1.88 -0.99 2.75
C ALA A 145 -2.86 0.16 3.06
N MET A 146 -4.13 0.05 2.65
CA MET A 146 -5.17 1.03 3.00
C MET A 146 -5.33 1.12 4.53
N HIS A 147 -5.41 -0.01 5.18
CA HIS A 147 -5.61 -0.13 6.62
C HIS A 147 -4.39 0.34 7.43
N SER A 148 -3.22 -0.23 7.12
CA SER A 148 -1.99 -0.08 7.91
C SER A 148 -1.25 1.23 7.64
N ASP A 149 -1.22 1.64 6.36
CA ASP A 149 -0.29 2.67 5.91
C ASP A 149 -1.01 3.96 5.47
N ILE A 150 -2.35 3.91 5.45
CA ILE A 150 -3.20 5.08 5.25
C ILE A 150 -4.03 5.34 6.52
N VAL A 151 -4.95 4.45 6.91
CA VAL A 151 -5.88 4.72 8.02
C VAL A 151 -5.17 4.83 9.38
N ALA A 152 -4.28 3.91 9.72
CA ALA A 152 -3.59 3.93 11.00
C ALA A 152 -2.74 5.21 11.20
N PRO A 153 -1.98 5.72 10.20
CA PRO A 153 -1.28 7.01 10.30
C PRO A 153 -2.20 8.19 10.60
N TYR A 154 -3.37 8.30 9.96
CA TYR A 154 -4.31 9.37 10.30
C TYR A 154 -4.71 9.37 11.78
N ILE A 155 -4.99 8.18 12.33
CA ILE A 155 -5.37 8.06 13.75
C ILE A 155 -4.17 8.33 14.65
N THR A 156 -2.99 7.84 14.30
CA THR A 156 -1.75 8.06 15.03
C THR A 156 -1.39 9.55 15.09
N ASN A 157 -1.52 10.27 13.97
CA ASN A 157 -1.06 11.66 13.85
C ASN A 157 -2.08 12.68 14.36
N TYR A 158 -3.39 12.39 14.23
CA TYR A 158 -4.45 13.38 14.50
C TYR A 158 -5.46 12.94 15.56
N GLY A 159 -5.40 11.70 16.02
CA GLY A 159 -6.30 11.19 17.04
C GLY A 159 -6.02 11.75 18.43
N THR A 160 -7.06 11.88 19.24
CA THR A 160 -6.91 12.08 20.68
C THR A 160 -6.33 10.82 21.34
N GLU A 161 -5.78 10.95 22.55
CA GLU A 161 -5.24 9.78 23.28
C GLU A 161 -6.30 8.69 23.49
N GLU A 162 -7.55 9.09 23.71
CA GLU A 162 -8.68 8.17 23.83
C GLU A 162 -8.93 7.42 22.50
N GLN A 163 -8.95 8.13 21.37
CA GLN A 163 -9.13 7.52 20.04
C GLN A 163 -7.98 6.56 19.72
N LYS A 164 -6.73 6.97 19.96
CA LYS A 164 -5.53 6.15 19.71
C LYS A 164 -5.56 4.88 20.56
N SER A 165 -5.74 5.02 21.88
CA SER A 165 -5.73 3.89 22.82
C SER A 165 -6.87 2.89 22.57
N ARG A 166 -7.99 3.35 22.03
CA ARG A 166 -9.16 2.52 21.76
C ARG A 166 -9.09 1.83 20.38
N ILE A 167 -8.57 2.50 19.36
CA ILE A 167 -8.69 2.05 17.97
C ILE A 167 -7.41 1.37 17.49
N LEU A 168 -6.23 1.98 17.73
CA LEU A 168 -4.98 1.48 17.17
C LEU A 168 -4.66 0.03 17.57
N PRO A 169 -4.86 -0.42 18.84
CA PRO A 169 -4.61 -1.82 19.18
C PRO A 169 -5.46 -2.81 18.37
N LYS A 170 -6.67 -2.43 18.01
CA LYS A 170 -7.59 -3.26 17.22
C LYS A 170 -7.21 -3.29 15.75
N LEU A 171 -6.66 -2.18 15.22
CA LEU A 171 -6.09 -2.15 13.88
C LEU A 171 -4.81 -3.00 13.81
N VAL A 172 -3.94 -2.90 14.80
CA VAL A 172 -2.69 -3.69 14.86
C VAL A 172 -2.97 -5.19 14.93
N SER A 173 -3.97 -5.60 15.71
CA SER A 173 -4.36 -7.01 15.83
C SER A 173 -5.16 -7.55 14.64
N GLY A 174 -5.65 -6.68 13.76
CA GLY A 174 -6.58 -7.07 12.69
C GLY A 174 -8.00 -7.39 13.16
N GLU A 175 -8.31 -7.16 14.45
CA GLU A 175 -9.68 -7.27 14.99
C GLU A 175 -10.62 -6.27 14.28
N TRP A 176 -10.15 -5.03 14.08
CA TRP A 176 -10.84 -4.03 13.29
C TRP A 176 -10.12 -3.77 11.97
N ILE A 177 -10.91 -3.55 10.92
CA ILE A 177 -10.46 -3.18 9.59
C ILE A 177 -10.78 -1.71 9.36
N GLY A 178 -9.78 -0.95 8.91
CA GLY A 178 -9.90 0.48 8.65
C GLY A 178 -10.15 0.80 7.18
N ALA A 179 -10.96 1.83 6.92
CA ALA A 179 -11.20 2.41 5.61
C ALA A 179 -11.12 3.94 5.62
N LEU A 180 -10.89 4.55 4.45
CA LEU A 180 -10.90 6.01 4.26
C LEU A 180 -11.93 6.39 3.20
N ALA A 181 -12.93 7.18 3.57
CA ALA A 181 -14.05 7.56 2.73
C ALA A 181 -13.96 9.04 2.30
N MET A 182 -13.28 9.27 1.16
CA MET A 182 -13.12 10.59 0.55
C MET A 182 -14.04 10.76 -0.66
N THR A 183 -13.94 9.86 -1.63
CA THR A 183 -14.56 9.95 -2.96
C THR A 183 -16.08 9.84 -2.90
N GLU A 184 -16.77 10.69 -3.67
CA GLU A 184 -18.21 10.69 -3.85
C GLU A 184 -18.57 10.48 -5.32
N PRO A 185 -19.84 10.11 -5.65
CA PRO A 185 -20.26 9.98 -7.05
C PRO A 185 -20.01 11.22 -7.91
N GLY A 186 -20.01 12.41 -7.31
CA GLY A 186 -19.78 13.68 -8.00
C GLY A 186 -18.43 14.34 -7.72
N ALA A 187 -17.54 13.73 -6.92
CA ALA A 187 -16.28 14.35 -6.50
C ALA A 187 -15.18 13.30 -6.29
N GLY A 188 -14.24 13.22 -7.22
CA GLY A 188 -13.01 12.43 -7.13
C GLY A 188 -11.79 13.34 -7.04
N SER A 189 -11.14 13.62 -8.18
CA SER A 189 -9.98 14.54 -8.24
C SER A 189 -10.32 15.95 -7.75
N ASP A 190 -11.57 16.38 -7.92
CA ASP A 190 -12.10 17.63 -7.38
C ASP A 190 -12.65 17.43 -5.95
N PHE A 191 -11.74 17.14 -5.02
CA PHE A 191 -12.07 16.93 -3.61
C PHE A 191 -12.77 18.13 -2.95
N ALA A 192 -12.52 19.33 -3.43
CA ALA A 192 -13.20 20.54 -2.94
C ALA A 192 -14.72 20.50 -3.11
N ASN A 193 -15.22 19.72 -4.05
CA ASN A 193 -16.65 19.61 -4.39
C ASN A 193 -17.40 18.45 -3.74
N ILE A 194 -16.83 17.80 -2.70
CA ILE A 194 -17.59 16.81 -1.91
C ILE A 194 -18.89 17.43 -1.39
N LYS A 195 -19.94 16.62 -1.27
CA LYS A 195 -21.28 17.05 -0.85
C LYS A 195 -21.67 16.51 0.53
N THR A 196 -21.00 15.48 1.02
CA THR A 196 -21.22 14.97 2.38
C THR A 196 -21.01 16.09 3.39
N THR A 197 -22.00 16.32 4.24
CA THR A 197 -21.99 17.38 5.26
C THR A 197 -22.01 16.79 6.65
N ALA A 198 -21.43 17.50 7.62
CA ALA A 198 -21.53 17.23 9.05
C ALA A 198 -22.02 18.51 9.73
N LYS A 199 -23.30 18.56 10.08
CA LYS A 199 -23.92 19.74 10.72
C LYS A 199 -23.90 19.58 12.23
N LYS A 200 -23.40 20.58 12.93
CA LYS A 200 -23.39 20.61 14.39
C LYS A 200 -24.82 20.66 14.94
N ASP A 201 -25.11 19.80 15.91
CA ASP A 201 -26.39 19.73 16.63
C ASP A 201 -26.13 19.50 18.14
N GLY A 202 -26.09 20.58 18.90
CA GLY A 202 -25.63 20.54 20.30
C GLY A 202 -24.17 20.17 20.41
N ASP A 203 -23.90 19.09 21.15
CA ASP A 203 -22.55 18.50 21.33
C ASP A 203 -22.23 17.41 20.28
N ASP A 204 -23.13 17.18 19.33
CA ASP A 204 -23.00 16.16 18.28
C ASP A 204 -22.86 16.77 16.90
N TYR A 205 -22.62 15.91 15.92
CA TYR A 205 -22.71 16.22 14.48
C TYR A 205 -23.67 15.26 13.80
N ILE A 206 -24.47 15.78 12.87
CA ILE A 206 -25.33 14.98 11.99
C ILE A 206 -24.68 14.91 10.62
N ILE A 207 -24.27 13.72 10.21
CA ILE A 207 -23.61 13.45 8.93
C ILE A 207 -24.65 12.96 7.92
N ASN A 208 -24.65 13.60 6.74
CA ASN A 208 -25.50 13.22 5.61
C ASN A 208 -24.69 13.22 4.33
N GLY A 209 -24.81 12.14 3.54
CA GLY A 209 -24.12 12.01 2.24
C GLY A 209 -23.89 10.58 1.83
N SER A 210 -23.06 10.41 0.80
CA SER A 210 -22.68 9.10 0.29
C SER A 210 -21.25 9.11 -0.22
N LYS A 211 -20.57 7.98 -0.10
CA LYS A 211 -19.22 7.75 -0.58
C LYS A 211 -19.20 6.54 -1.50
N VAL A 212 -18.26 6.52 -2.46
CA VAL A 212 -18.16 5.46 -3.46
C VAL A 212 -16.71 5.09 -3.72
N PHE A 213 -16.49 3.87 -4.18
CA PHE A 213 -15.15 3.30 -4.44
C PHE A 213 -14.30 3.18 -3.19
N ILE A 214 -14.92 2.91 -2.04
CA ILE A 214 -14.20 2.82 -0.76
C ILE A 214 -13.59 1.43 -0.60
N THR A 215 -12.26 1.37 -0.66
CA THR A 215 -11.47 0.17 -0.37
C THR A 215 -11.65 -0.22 1.09
N ASN A 216 -11.79 -1.51 1.38
CA ASN A 216 -12.16 -2.07 2.67
C ASN A 216 -13.56 -1.62 3.14
N GLY A 217 -14.33 -0.88 2.33
CA GLY A 217 -15.59 -0.28 2.75
C GLY A 217 -16.68 -1.30 3.12
N TRP A 218 -16.61 -2.51 2.58
CA TRP A 218 -17.50 -3.60 2.96
C TRP A 218 -17.10 -4.27 4.27
N LEU A 219 -15.80 -4.50 4.45
CA LEU A 219 -15.26 -5.19 5.63
C LEU A 219 -14.96 -4.27 6.82
N CYS A 220 -14.92 -2.93 6.62
CA CYS A 220 -14.46 -2.00 7.66
C CYS A 220 -15.29 -2.05 8.94
N ASP A 221 -14.62 -1.94 10.07
CA ASP A 221 -15.19 -1.71 11.40
C ASP A 221 -15.15 -0.22 11.75
N VAL A 222 -14.14 0.49 11.22
CA VAL A 222 -14.00 1.94 11.38
C VAL A 222 -13.66 2.56 10.04
N VAL A 223 -14.32 3.68 9.73
CA VAL A 223 -14.05 4.46 8.52
C VAL A 223 -13.81 5.93 8.86
N ILE A 224 -12.74 6.49 8.30
CA ILE A 224 -12.48 7.93 8.34
C ILE A 224 -13.33 8.58 7.25
N VAL A 225 -14.29 9.41 7.64
CA VAL A 225 -15.22 10.08 6.72
C VAL A 225 -14.84 11.54 6.56
N CYS A 226 -14.57 11.96 5.32
CA CYS A 226 -14.40 13.37 4.96
C CYS A 226 -15.76 14.00 4.76
N ALA A 227 -16.14 14.98 5.60
CA ALA A 227 -17.40 15.70 5.50
C ALA A 227 -17.23 17.21 5.71
N LYS A 228 -18.09 18.03 5.07
CA LYS A 228 -18.06 19.49 5.24
C LYS A 228 -18.78 19.90 6.53
N THR A 229 -18.03 20.48 7.44
CA THR A 229 -18.55 21.20 8.62
C THR A 229 -18.89 22.65 8.27
N ASP A 230 -18.20 23.22 7.25
CA ASP A 230 -18.48 24.58 6.73
C ASP A 230 -18.46 24.57 5.19
N SER A 231 -19.63 24.46 4.58
CA SER A 231 -19.73 24.42 3.10
C SER A 231 -19.32 25.71 2.41
N ALA A 232 -19.30 26.86 3.11
CA ALA A 232 -18.90 28.13 2.53
C ALA A 232 -17.39 28.25 2.30
N LYS A 233 -16.60 27.44 3.03
CA LYS A 233 -15.13 27.44 2.94
C LYS A 233 -14.55 26.48 1.88
N GLY A 234 -15.39 25.84 1.06
CA GLY A 234 -14.93 24.89 0.05
C GLY A 234 -14.14 23.71 0.67
N ALA A 235 -12.92 23.44 0.18
CA ALA A 235 -12.05 22.41 0.72
C ALA A 235 -11.62 22.71 2.18
N HIS A 236 -11.42 23.97 2.53
CA HIS A 236 -11.02 24.37 3.88
C HIS A 236 -12.13 24.25 4.93
N GLY A 237 -13.33 23.86 4.54
CA GLY A 237 -14.45 23.56 5.44
C GLY A 237 -14.64 22.06 5.69
N VAL A 238 -13.69 21.21 5.27
CA VAL A 238 -13.74 19.77 5.48
C VAL A 238 -13.17 19.41 6.84
N SER A 239 -13.86 18.52 7.54
CA SER A 239 -13.39 17.84 8.77
C SER A 239 -13.40 16.34 8.57
N LEU A 240 -12.66 15.62 9.41
CA LEU A 240 -12.59 14.16 9.40
C LEU A 240 -13.37 13.60 10.59
N PHE A 241 -14.09 12.50 10.38
CA PHE A 241 -14.86 11.84 11.44
C PHE A 241 -14.58 10.35 11.44
N LEU A 242 -14.40 9.76 12.61
CA LEU A 242 -14.33 8.32 12.82
C LEU A 242 -15.76 7.80 12.96
N VAL A 243 -16.18 7.00 11.99
CA VAL A 243 -17.50 6.35 11.99
C VAL A 243 -17.28 4.85 12.13
N GLU A 244 -18.03 4.24 13.06
CA GLU A 244 -17.90 2.82 13.38
C GLU A 244 -19.08 2.04 12.83
N GLU A 245 -18.84 0.77 12.48
CA GLU A 245 -19.91 -0.14 12.07
C GLU A 245 -20.97 -0.26 13.17
N GLY A 246 -22.22 -0.35 12.76
CA GLY A 246 -23.36 -0.44 13.68
C GLY A 246 -23.90 0.90 14.19
N MET A 247 -23.26 2.03 13.89
CA MET A 247 -23.84 3.35 14.21
C MET A 247 -25.12 3.57 13.43
N ALA A 248 -26.19 4.00 14.12
CA ALA A 248 -27.48 4.29 13.49
C ALA A 248 -27.35 5.41 12.44
N GLY A 249 -27.80 5.15 11.21
CA GLY A 249 -27.65 6.07 10.07
C GLY A 249 -26.42 5.82 9.21
N PHE A 250 -25.52 4.91 9.58
CA PHE A 250 -24.46 4.43 8.74
C PHE A 250 -24.85 3.10 8.06
N GLN A 251 -24.73 3.04 6.73
CA GLN A 251 -25.05 1.85 5.96
C GLN A 251 -23.96 1.57 4.93
N LYS A 252 -23.50 0.33 4.88
CA LYS A 252 -22.69 -0.20 3.79
C LYS A 252 -23.60 -0.58 2.63
N GLY A 253 -23.30 -0.09 1.46
CA GLY A 253 -24.06 -0.42 0.23
C GLY A 253 -23.68 -1.80 -0.31
N LYS A 254 -23.47 -1.89 -1.61
CA LYS A 254 -23.06 -3.15 -2.26
C LYS A 254 -21.54 -3.17 -2.50
N LYS A 255 -20.98 -4.38 -2.55
CA LYS A 255 -19.63 -4.59 -3.12
C LYS A 255 -19.67 -4.29 -4.62
N LEU A 256 -18.74 -3.46 -5.09
CA LEU A 256 -18.66 -3.04 -6.47
C LEU A 256 -17.89 -4.08 -7.31
N LYS A 257 -18.46 -4.45 -8.46
CA LYS A 257 -17.77 -5.31 -9.43
C LYS A 257 -16.73 -4.49 -10.18
N LYS A 258 -15.47 -4.88 -10.10
CA LYS A 258 -14.33 -4.18 -10.69
C LYS A 258 -13.74 -4.98 -11.87
N MET A 259 -12.99 -4.29 -12.71
CA MET A 259 -12.22 -4.89 -13.79
C MET A 259 -11.09 -5.77 -13.24
N GLY A 260 -10.32 -5.25 -12.29
CA GLY A 260 -9.23 -5.90 -11.58
C GLY A 260 -9.36 -5.81 -10.07
N MET A 261 -8.34 -6.27 -9.34
CA MET A 261 -8.29 -6.33 -7.87
C MET A 261 -9.58 -6.95 -7.30
N LYS A 262 -10.01 -8.07 -7.89
CA LYS A 262 -11.36 -8.61 -7.65
C LYS A 262 -11.56 -9.09 -6.23
N ALA A 263 -10.52 -9.64 -5.60
CA ALA A 263 -10.56 -10.10 -4.22
C ALA A 263 -10.51 -8.97 -3.18
N GLN A 264 -10.14 -7.75 -3.58
CA GLN A 264 -10.19 -6.58 -2.68
C GLN A 264 -11.61 -6.01 -2.68
N ASP A 265 -12.25 -5.96 -1.51
CA ASP A 265 -13.56 -5.35 -1.41
C ASP A 265 -13.48 -3.83 -1.66
N THR A 266 -14.52 -3.35 -2.29
CA THR A 266 -14.70 -1.94 -2.59
C THR A 266 -16.20 -1.66 -2.56
N ALA A 267 -16.66 -0.72 -1.75
CA ALA A 267 -18.08 -0.52 -1.51
C ALA A 267 -18.54 0.93 -1.65
N GLU A 268 -19.87 1.07 -1.71
CA GLU A 268 -20.58 2.32 -1.47
C GLU A 268 -20.89 2.44 0.02
N LEU A 269 -20.82 3.65 0.57
CA LEU A 269 -21.19 3.94 1.95
C LEU A 269 -22.22 5.07 1.98
N PHE A 270 -23.23 4.93 2.82
CA PHE A 270 -24.33 5.89 2.96
C PHE A 270 -24.45 6.37 4.40
N PHE A 271 -24.70 7.66 4.54
CA PHE A 271 -24.90 8.33 5.81
C PHE A 271 -26.22 9.08 5.75
N GLU A 272 -27.19 8.66 6.56
CA GLU A 272 -28.53 9.23 6.62
C GLU A 272 -28.85 9.60 8.07
N ASP A 273 -28.84 10.90 8.35
CA ASP A 273 -28.99 11.47 9.68
C ASP A 273 -28.08 10.78 10.73
N LEU A 274 -26.88 10.37 10.30
CA LEU A 274 -25.91 9.71 11.17
C LEU A 274 -25.46 10.68 12.26
N ARG A 275 -25.89 10.42 13.49
CA ARG A 275 -25.47 11.19 14.66
C ARG A 275 -24.18 10.63 15.24
N VAL A 276 -23.16 11.48 15.31
CA VAL A 276 -21.87 11.16 15.94
C VAL A 276 -21.53 12.20 17.01
N PRO A 277 -20.95 11.80 18.15
CA PRO A 277 -20.50 12.76 19.17
C PRO A 277 -19.34 13.62 18.63
N ALA A 278 -19.14 14.83 19.19
CA ALA A 278 -18.00 15.66 18.83
C ALA A 278 -16.65 14.95 19.03
N SER A 279 -16.55 14.00 19.94
CA SER A 279 -15.39 13.15 20.18
C SER A 279 -15.08 12.17 19.03
N ALA A 280 -15.98 12.00 18.05
CA ALA A 280 -15.72 11.24 16.84
C ALA A 280 -14.93 12.04 15.79
N MET A 281 -14.76 13.36 15.98
CA MET A 281 -13.95 14.18 15.08
C MET A 281 -12.47 13.81 15.20
N LEU A 282 -11.84 13.55 14.06
CA LEU A 282 -10.42 13.24 13.97
C LEU A 282 -9.64 14.50 13.58
N GLY A 283 -8.81 14.98 14.50
CA GLY A 283 -8.11 16.26 14.34
C GLY A 283 -9.02 17.49 14.53
N PRO A 284 -8.53 18.69 14.26
CA PRO A 284 -9.30 19.92 14.48
C PRO A 284 -10.38 20.15 13.41
N GLU A 285 -11.50 20.78 13.83
CA GLU A 285 -12.58 21.18 12.94
C GLU A 285 -12.08 22.06 11.77
N ASN A 286 -12.58 21.81 10.56
CA ASN A 286 -12.19 22.51 9.32
C ASN A 286 -10.69 22.35 8.94
N LYS A 287 -10.01 21.33 9.47
CA LYS A 287 -8.62 21.01 9.11
C LYS A 287 -8.45 19.69 8.37
N GLY A 288 -9.54 19.00 8.04
CA GLY A 288 -9.48 17.70 7.36
C GLY A 288 -8.74 17.74 6.03
N PHE A 289 -8.92 18.81 5.25
CA PHE A 289 -8.15 18.99 4.01
C PHE A 289 -6.64 19.11 4.26
N TYR A 290 -6.25 19.81 5.34
CA TYR A 290 -4.84 19.92 5.73
C TYR A 290 -4.28 18.56 6.14
N CYS A 291 -5.00 17.81 6.97
CA CYS A 291 -4.59 16.46 7.36
C CYS A 291 -4.37 15.56 6.13
N VAL A 292 -5.33 15.56 5.20
CA VAL A 292 -5.20 14.81 3.94
C VAL A 292 -3.93 15.21 3.17
N MET A 293 -3.67 16.50 3.01
CA MET A 293 -2.48 16.96 2.27
C MET A 293 -1.15 16.55 2.93
N GLN A 294 -1.11 16.40 4.25
CA GLN A 294 0.09 15.96 4.98
C GLN A 294 0.36 14.46 4.82
N GLU A 295 -0.67 13.62 4.71
CA GLU A 295 -0.52 12.17 4.56
C GLU A 295 -0.30 11.73 3.10
N LEU A 296 -0.74 12.53 2.12
CA LEU A 296 -0.62 12.18 0.69
C LEU A 296 0.78 11.77 0.20
N PRO A 297 1.90 12.32 0.69
CA PRO A 297 3.23 11.86 0.25
C PRO A 297 3.45 10.37 0.51
N GLN A 298 3.08 9.85 1.68
CA GLN A 298 3.16 8.42 1.99
C GLN A 298 2.20 7.59 1.12
N GLU A 299 0.95 8.02 0.98
CA GLU A 299 -0.05 7.33 0.16
C GLU A 299 0.39 7.21 -1.30
N ARG A 300 1.02 8.26 -1.85
CA ARG A 300 1.54 8.29 -3.22
C ARG A 300 2.78 7.41 -3.38
N LEU A 301 3.70 7.45 -2.42
CA LEU A 301 4.89 6.59 -2.42
C LEU A 301 4.49 5.12 -2.42
N LEU A 302 3.57 4.72 -1.54
CA LEU A 302 3.00 3.38 -1.46
C LEU A 302 2.49 2.89 -2.82
N ILE A 303 1.68 3.70 -3.52
CA ILE A 303 1.14 3.34 -4.83
C ILE A 303 2.26 3.20 -5.87
N GLY A 304 3.23 4.10 -5.84
CA GLY A 304 4.38 4.06 -6.74
C GLY A 304 5.22 2.81 -6.55
N ASP A 305 5.51 2.46 -5.31
CA ASP A 305 6.32 1.30 -4.96
C ASP A 305 5.62 -0.03 -5.27
N MET A 306 4.34 -0.16 -4.92
CA MET A 306 3.51 -1.30 -5.35
C MET A 306 3.51 -1.46 -6.88
N GLY A 307 3.43 -0.35 -7.61
CA GLY A 307 3.46 -0.36 -9.06
C GLY A 307 4.78 -0.89 -9.63
N VAL A 308 5.91 -0.46 -9.06
CA VAL A 308 7.23 -0.94 -9.47
C VAL A 308 7.41 -2.41 -9.10
N ALA A 309 7.05 -2.83 -7.90
CA ALA A 309 7.16 -4.22 -7.46
C ALA A 309 6.29 -5.17 -8.31
N ALA A 310 5.07 -4.75 -8.66
CA ALA A 310 4.23 -5.53 -9.57
C ALA A 310 4.83 -5.61 -10.99
N ALA A 311 5.48 -4.54 -11.47
CA ALA A 311 6.19 -4.56 -12.74
C ALA A 311 7.39 -5.52 -12.71
N GLU A 312 8.14 -5.56 -11.61
CA GLU A 312 9.21 -6.53 -11.37
C GLU A 312 8.70 -7.97 -11.43
N ALA A 313 7.59 -8.26 -10.74
CA ALA A 313 6.96 -9.58 -10.76
C ALA A 313 6.54 -10.01 -12.19
N VAL A 314 5.88 -9.13 -12.92
CA VAL A 314 5.49 -9.39 -14.32
C VAL A 314 6.71 -9.64 -15.20
N PHE A 315 7.79 -8.90 -15.00
CA PHE A 315 9.03 -9.12 -15.73
C PHE A 315 9.59 -10.53 -15.45
N GLU A 316 9.70 -10.94 -14.20
CA GLU A 316 10.22 -12.27 -13.84
C GLU A 316 9.35 -13.39 -14.44
N TRP A 317 8.03 -13.33 -14.29
CA TRP A 317 7.12 -14.32 -14.88
C TRP A 317 7.24 -14.37 -16.41
N THR A 318 7.41 -13.22 -17.05
CA THR A 318 7.54 -13.13 -18.52
C THR A 318 8.88 -13.68 -18.99
N LYS A 319 9.96 -13.37 -18.29
CA LYS A 319 11.30 -13.92 -18.53
C LYS A 319 11.25 -15.44 -18.48
N ASP A 320 10.74 -16.00 -17.38
CA ASP A 320 10.68 -17.45 -17.17
C ASP A 320 9.81 -18.13 -18.24
N TYR A 321 8.63 -17.58 -18.51
CA TYR A 321 7.74 -18.08 -19.56
C TYR A 321 8.44 -18.09 -20.94
N THR A 322 9.13 -17.03 -21.31
CA THR A 322 9.79 -16.93 -22.64
C THR A 322 11.00 -17.88 -22.74
N MET A 323 11.66 -18.20 -21.64
CA MET A 323 12.74 -19.18 -21.60
C MET A 323 12.20 -20.61 -21.74
N ASP A 324 11.05 -20.91 -21.15
CA ASP A 324 10.46 -22.25 -21.17
C ASP A 324 9.66 -22.53 -22.45
N ARG A 325 8.98 -21.52 -22.99
CA ARG A 325 8.11 -21.67 -24.17
C ARG A 325 8.91 -21.97 -25.43
N LYS A 326 8.71 -23.19 -25.97
CA LYS A 326 9.37 -23.63 -27.22
C LYS A 326 8.58 -23.18 -28.45
N ALA A 327 9.28 -22.56 -29.40
CA ALA A 327 8.79 -22.16 -30.71
C ALA A 327 9.97 -22.02 -31.69
N PHE A 328 9.74 -22.16 -32.97
CA PHE A 328 10.75 -21.98 -34.03
C PHE A 328 12.05 -22.76 -33.77
N LYS A 329 11.98 -23.99 -33.27
CA LYS A 329 13.10 -24.89 -32.94
C LYS A 329 13.97 -24.45 -31.76
N GLY A 330 13.57 -23.45 -30.97
CA GLY A 330 14.25 -22.96 -29.79
C GLY A 330 13.28 -22.48 -28.72
N SER A 331 13.74 -21.67 -27.79
CA SER A 331 12.90 -20.94 -26.84
C SER A 331 12.44 -19.61 -27.45
N LEU A 332 11.32 -19.02 -26.97
CA LEU A 332 10.93 -17.67 -27.38
C LEU A 332 12.04 -16.66 -27.06
N SER A 333 12.72 -16.81 -25.93
CA SER A 333 13.86 -15.97 -25.52
C SER A 333 15.07 -16.03 -26.49
N ASP A 334 15.14 -17.01 -27.39
CA ASP A 334 16.20 -17.05 -28.41
C ASP A 334 15.98 -16.02 -29.53
N LEU A 335 14.74 -15.56 -29.72
CA LEU A 335 14.41 -14.56 -30.72
C LEU A 335 14.95 -13.18 -30.32
N GLN A 336 15.61 -12.50 -31.26
CA GLN A 336 16.23 -11.21 -31.01
C GLN A 336 15.25 -10.15 -30.50
N THR A 337 14.04 -10.09 -31.07
CA THR A 337 13.00 -9.13 -30.67
C THR A 337 12.53 -9.38 -29.23
N VAL A 338 12.45 -10.64 -28.81
CA VAL A 338 12.10 -11.00 -27.41
C VAL A 338 13.22 -10.60 -26.45
N LYS A 339 14.48 -10.90 -26.80
CA LYS A 339 15.65 -10.46 -26.00
C LYS A 339 15.69 -8.96 -25.81
N HIS A 340 15.44 -8.20 -26.90
CA HIS A 340 15.42 -6.74 -26.82
C HIS A 340 14.30 -6.23 -25.90
N LYS A 341 13.09 -6.81 -26.02
CA LYS A 341 11.95 -6.44 -25.17
C LYS A 341 12.24 -6.74 -23.70
N LEU A 342 12.79 -7.93 -23.37
CA LEU A 342 13.19 -8.26 -22.00
C LEU A 342 14.26 -7.30 -21.46
N ALA A 343 15.23 -6.90 -22.31
CA ALA A 343 16.25 -5.94 -21.91
C ALA A 343 15.67 -4.55 -21.63
N GLU A 344 14.72 -4.08 -22.45
CA GLU A 344 13.99 -2.83 -22.21
C GLU A 344 13.22 -2.90 -20.88
N MET A 345 12.40 -3.95 -20.68
CA MET A 345 11.63 -4.16 -19.45
C MET A 345 12.55 -4.16 -18.22
N LYS A 346 13.63 -4.96 -18.23
CA LYS A 346 14.57 -5.01 -17.12
C LYS A 346 15.21 -3.67 -16.82
N THR A 347 15.62 -2.94 -17.85
CA THR A 347 16.24 -1.62 -17.68
C THR A 347 15.27 -0.64 -17.01
N GLU A 348 14.04 -0.57 -17.49
CA GLU A 348 13.04 0.36 -16.98
C GLU A 348 12.64 0.05 -15.52
N VAL A 349 12.41 -1.22 -15.17
CA VAL A 349 12.08 -1.58 -13.78
C VAL A 349 13.27 -1.35 -12.84
N THR A 350 14.52 -1.58 -13.30
CA THR A 350 15.73 -1.31 -12.50
C THR A 350 15.90 0.19 -12.23
N VAL A 351 15.69 1.04 -13.22
CA VAL A 351 15.73 2.51 -13.06
C VAL A 351 14.62 2.96 -12.10
N ALA A 352 13.40 2.44 -12.28
CA ALA A 352 12.27 2.78 -11.41
C ALA A 352 12.52 2.33 -9.97
N ARG A 353 13.04 1.12 -9.75
CA ARG A 353 13.38 0.60 -8.43
C ARG A 353 14.41 1.49 -7.73
N SER A 354 15.45 1.92 -8.41
CA SER A 354 16.46 2.83 -7.85
C SER A 354 15.84 4.16 -7.41
N PHE A 355 14.88 4.68 -8.17
CA PHE A 355 14.15 5.90 -7.80
C PHE A 355 13.21 5.66 -6.60
N MET A 356 12.52 4.51 -6.53
CA MET A 356 11.67 4.17 -5.37
C MET A 356 12.51 4.02 -4.10
N ASP A 357 13.66 3.34 -4.17
CA ASP A 357 14.57 3.19 -3.03
C ASP A 357 15.02 4.55 -2.50
N GLN A 358 15.32 5.49 -3.40
CA GLN A 358 15.63 6.88 -3.00
C GLN A 358 14.42 7.55 -2.31
N CYS A 359 13.20 7.35 -2.81
CA CYS A 359 12.00 7.91 -2.21
C CYS A 359 11.69 7.28 -0.84
N ILE A 360 11.84 5.96 -0.69
CA ILE A 360 11.67 5.24 0.58
C ILE A 360 12.69 5.76 1.62
N GLN A 361 13.95 5.92 1.22
CA GLN A 361 15.00 6.45 2.10
C GLN A 361 14.67 7.88 2.54
N LEU A 362 14.27 8.75 1.63
CA LEU A 362 13.86 10.12 1.97
C LEU A 362 12.63 10.14 2.88
N HIS A 363 11.69 9.21 2.70
CA HIS A 363 10.53 9.11 3.57
C HIS A 363 10.91 8.66 4.97
N SER A 364 11.82 7.68 5.11
CA SER A 364 12.33 7.24 6.42
C SER A 364 13.08 8.35 7.17
N GLU A 365 13.61 9.33 6.45
CA GLU A 365 14.27 10.52 6.99
C GLU A 365 13.32 11.71 7.17
N HIS A 366 12.02 11.56 6.93
CA HIS A 366 11.01 12.65 6.93
C HIS A 366 11.34 13.80 5.97
N ARG A 367 11.93 13.48 4.81
CA ARG A 367 12.40 14.41 3.79
C ARG A 367 11.71 14.24 2.43
N LEU A 368 10.82 13.28 2.31
CA LEU A 368 10.08 13.07 1.06
C LEU A 368 9.10 14.24 0.83
N ASP A 369 9.32 15.00 -0.23
CA ASP A 369 8.43 16.09 -0.60
C ASP A 369 7.27 15.62 -1.51
N THR A 370 6.24 16.46 -1.58
CA THR A 370 5.03 16.19 -2.36
C THR A 370 5.31 15.99 -3.86
N ASN A 371 6.32 16.66 -4.44
CA ASN A 371 6.64 16.54 -5.85
C ASN A 371 7.30 15.19 -6.14
N MET A 372 8.30 14.79 -5.34
CA MET A 372 8.93 13.49 -5.47
C MET A 372 7.93 12.34 -5.27
N ALA A 373 7.07 12.44 -4.25
CA ALA A 373 6.00 11.46 -4.03
C ALA A 373 5.03 11.40 -5.22
N SER A 374 4.70 12.55 -5.83
CA SER A 374 3.86 12.61 -7.04
C SER A 374 4.56 11.99 -8.26
N MET A 375 5.88 12.20 -8.41
CA MET A 375 6.68 11.55 -9.46
C MET A 375 6.73 10.04 -9.24
N ALA A 376 6.94 9.56 -8.02
CA ALA A 376 6.95 8.15 -7.68
C ALA A 376 5.63 7.47 -8.05
N LYS A 377 4.51 8.04 -7.63
CA LYS A 377 3.16 7.54 -7.94
C LYS A 377 2.89 7.50 -9.44
N TYR A 378 3.10 8.61 -10.13
CA TYR A 378 2.83 8.74 -11.55
C TYR A 378 3.67 7.76 -12.36
N TYR A 379 4.99 7.78 -12.15
CA TYR A 379 5.92 6.96 -12.92
C TYR A 379 5.75 5.47 -12.64
N GLY A 380 5.65 5.06 -11.36
CA GLY A 380 5.48 3.66 -10.99
C GLY A 380 4.19 3.05 -11.55
N SER A 381 3.06 3.76 -11.49
CA SER A 381 1.78 3.27 -12.01
C SER A 381 1.73 3.20 -13.54
N ASP A 382 2.36 4.14 -14.26
CA ASP A 382 2.45 4.09 -15.72
C ASP A 382 3.38 2.96 -16.16
N LEU A 383 4.51 2.77 -15.48
CA LEU A 383 5.44 1.68 -15.72
C LEU A 383 4.78 0.32 -15.51
N GLN A 384 4.05 0.13 -14.41
CA GLN A 384 3.32 -1.11 -14.15
C GLN A 384 2.39 -1.46 -15.32
N SER A 385 1.61 -0.49 -15.78
CA SER A 385 0.69 -0.69 -16.91
C SER A 385 1.43 -1.07 -18.19
N LYS A 386 2.57 -0.44 -18.47
CA LYS A 386 3.41 -0.73 -19.63
C LYS A 386 3.99 -2.14 -19.57
N ILE A 387 4.61 -2.51 -18.46
CA ILE A 387 5.25 -3.82 -18.29
C ILE A 387 4.19 -4.94 -18.28
N ALA A 388 3.02 -4.72 -17.67
CA ALA A 388 1.93 -5.68 -17.71
C ALA A 388 1.42 -5.91 -19.15
N ASN A 389 1.30 -4.85 -19.95
CA ASN A 389 0.94 -4.95 -21.38
C ASN A 389 1.97 -5.74 -22.18
N ASP A 390 3.26 -5.46 -21.98
CA ASP A 390 4.34 -6.16 -22.66
C ASP A 390 4.39 -7.64 -22.22
N GLY A 391 4.13 -7.93 -20.95
CA GLY A 391 4.02 -9.28 -20.42
C GLY A 391 2.89 -10.08 -21.08
N VAL A 392 1.69 -9.53 -21.16
CA VAL A 392 0.56 -10.15 -21.86
C VAL A 392 0.92 -10.43 -23.33
N GLN A 393 1.54 -9.48 -24.01
CA GLN A 393 1.93 -9.63 -25.41
C GLN A 393 2.94 -10.76 -25.61
N LEU A 394 3.95 -10.88 -24.74
CA LEU A 394 4.97 -11.92 -24.83
C LEU A 394 4.46 -13.32 -24.48
N HIS A 395 3.41 -13.41 -23.67
CA HIS A 395 2.71 -14.69 -23.41
C HIS A 395 1.77 -15.11 -24.54
N GLY A 396 1.43 -14.19 -25.46
CA GLY A 396 0.50 -14.46 -26.55
C GLY A 396 -0.88 -14.86 -26.05
N GLY A 397 -1.53 -15.88 -26.65
CA GLY A 397 -2.86 -16.31 -26.23
C GLY A 397 -2.97 -16.72 -24.76
N TRP A 398 -1.92 -17.27 -24.18
CA TRP A 398 -1.87 -17.61 -22.75
C TRP A 398 -1.89 -16.37 -21.86
N GLY A 399 -1.29 -15.26 -22.29
CA GLY A 399 -1.35 -14.00 -21.56
C GLY A 399 -2.76 -13.40 -21.46
N TYR A 400 -3.72 -13.88 -22.26
CA TYR A 400 -5.12 -13.47 -22.24
C TYR A 400 -5.99 -14.39 -21.35
N MET A 401 -5.43 -15.50 -20.87
CA MET A 401 -6.13 -16.47 -20.03
C MET A 401 -5.96 -16.13 -18.54
N TRP A 402 -7.07 -16.18 -17.81
CA TRP A 402 -7.13 -15.76 -16.39
C TRP A 402 -6.23 -16.58 -15.46
N GLU A 403 -5.91 -17.83 -15.84
CA GLU A 403 -5.02 -18.72 -15.09
C GLU A 403 -3.58 -18.18 -15.02
N TYR A 404 -3.17 -17.36 -16.01
CA TYR A 404 -1.83 -16.78 -16.05
C TYR A 404 -1.77 -15.48 -15.26
N PRO A 405 -0.76 -15.30 -14.38
CA PRO A 405 -0.68 -14.14 -13.50
C PRO A 405 -0.58 -12.81 -14.26
N VAL A 406 0.03 -12.81 -15.45
CA VAL A 406 0.15 -11.59 -16.27
C VAL A 406 -1.21 -11.06 -16.76
N CYS A 407 -2.22 -11.92 -16.94
CA CYS A 407 -3.59 -11.52 -17.28
C CYS A 407 -4.21 -10.73 -16.13
N ARG A 408 -4.09 -11.24 -14.90
CA ARG A 408 -4.57 -10.55 -13.69
C ARG A 408 -3.81 -9.26 -13.45
N ALA A 409 -2.47 -9.30 -13.53
CA ALA A 409 -1.62 -8.12 -13.38
C ALA A 409 -1.99 -6.98 -14.36
N TYR A 410 -2.37 -7.31 -15.59
CA TYR A 410 -2.80 -6.33 -16.58
C TYR A 410 -4.06 -5.56 -16.16
N VAL A 411 -5.09 -6.26 -15.67
CA VAL A 411 -6.33 -5.60 -15.25
C VAL A 411 -6.18 -4.91 -13.89
N ASP A 412 -5.36 -5.45 -13.00
CA ASP A 412 -5.09 -4.89 -11.68
C ASP A 412 -4.27 -3.60 -11.78
N ALA A 413 -3.32 -3.52 -12.72
CA ALA A 413 -2.52 -2.33 -12.96
C ALA A 413 -3.36 -1.09 -13.30
N ARG A 414 -4.55 -1.27 -13.90
CA ARG A 414 -5.29 -0.15 -14.49
C ARG A 414 -5.75 0.88 -13.47
N VAL A 415 -6.10 0.48 -12.26
CA VAL A 415 -6.58 1.39 -11.22
C VAL A 415 -5.46 2.25 -10.61
N GLN A 416 -4.22 1.79 -10.68
CA GLN A 416 -3.06 2.48 -10.07
C GLN A 416 -2.87 3.91 -10.58
N SER A 417 -3.18 4.19 -11.84
CA SER A 417 -3.13 5.53 -12.42
C SER A 417 -4.36 6.40 -12.10
N ILE A 418 -5.39 5.83 -11.43
CA ILE A 418 -6.66 6.50 -11.15
C ILE A 418 -6.75 6.95 -9.69
N TYR A 419 -6.56 6.00 -8.74
CA TYR A 419 -6.74 6.28 -7.31
C TYR A 419 -5.50 6.94 -6.69
N GLY A 420 -5.59 7.40 -5.43
CA GLY A 420 -4.51 8.13 -4.75
C GLY A 420 -4.11 9.43 -5.45
N GLY A 421 -5.02 9.99 -6.25
CA GLY A 421 -4.81 11.10 -7.18
C GLY A 421 -4.49 10.62 -8.59
N ALA A 422 -5.36 10.96 -9.55
CA ALA A 422 -5.15 10.63 -10.97
C ALA A 422 -3.77 11.12 -11.47
N ASN A 423 -3.15 10.39 -12.39
CA ASN A 423 -1.82 10.75 -12.91
C ASN A 423 -1.80 12.14 -13.55
N GLU A 424 -2.92 12.62 -14.09
CA GLU A 424 -3.10 13.99 -14.56
C GLU A 424 -2.93 15.02 -13.43
N ILE A 425 -3.47 14.71 -12.23
CA ILE A 425 -3.29 15.55 -11.04
C ILE A 425 -1.83 15.51 -10.55
N MET A 426 -1.18 14.35 -10.60
CA MET A 426 0.24 14.24 -10.26
C MET A 426 1.10 15.12 -11.18
N LYS A 427 0.85 15.05 -12.49
CA LYS A 427 1.52 15.90 -13.50
C LYS A 427 1.25 17.38 -13.27
N GLU A 428 0.03 17.75 -12.90
CA GLU A 428 -0.33 19.14 -12.57
C GLU A 428 0.44 19.63 -11.32
N VAL A 429 0.53 18.83 -10.25
CA VAL A 429 1.30 19.17 -9.04
C VAL A 429 2.76 19.40 -9.39
N ILE A 430 3.38 18.48 -10.14
CA ILE A 430 4.78 18.57 -10.58
C ILE A 430 4.95 19.79 -11.49
N GLY A 431 4.07 19.97 -12.49
CA GLY A 431 4.14 21.04 -13.45
C GLY A 431 4.08 22.43 -12.79
N ARG A 432 3.18 22.61 -11.81
CA ARG A 432 3.10 23.86 -11.03
C ARG A 432 4.40 24.17 -10.30
N SER A 433 5.07 23.18 -9.74
CA SER A 433 6.34 23.40 -9.05
C SER A 433 7.47 23.85 -9.98
N ILE A 434 7.39 23.46 -11.27
CA ILE A 434 8.40 23.80 -12.29
C ILE A 434 8.18 25.24 -12.82
N VAL A 435 6.91 25.60 -13.07
CA VAL A 435 6.57 26.88 -13.75
C VAL A 435 5.99 27.93 -12.80
N SER A 436 5.96 27.66 -11.49
CA SER A 436 5.51 28.64 -10.50
C SER A 436 6.44 29.84 -10.52
N THR A 437 6.09 30.82 -11.32
CA THR A 437 6.62 32.18 -11.15
C THR A 437 5.99 32.75 -9.90
N LYS A 438 6.83 33.16 -8.96
CA LYS A 438 6.61 33.73 -7.64
C LYS A 438 5.28 34.43 -7.39
#